data_e3257944240e04e0480c3898aec85a84
#
_entry.id   e3257944240e04e0480c3898aec85a84
#
_cell.length_a   1.000
_cell.length_b   1.000
_cell.length_c   1.000
_cell.angle_alpha   90.00
_cell.angle_beta   90.00
_cell.angle_gamma   90.00
#
_symmetry.space_group_name_H-M   'P 1'
#
loop_
_entity.id
_entity.type
_entity.pdbx_description
1 polymer ?
#
loop_
_entity_poly.entity_id
_entity_poly.type
_entity_poly.pdbx_seq_one_letter_code
_entity_poly.pdbx_strand_id
1 'polypeptide(L)'
;MLMILSILIPMLGAIDIFIMKDDKKRRFTTAVLVMVSALVAVFAAVTSGGEVFTLLCLSDTLALRFAADSLSVFFIVLVSLIWCFVQFHAFGYMPHEGGENRFFGFFVLTYAALIALALAANAVTMYMCFELMTLFSMPLVLHNGSEVSRAASLKYLGYSTLGAALALMGFFLFSLNSQSLEFAAGGVQLTGEPALLLVSCFLIVLGFGAKAGLVPLQMWLTEAHPVAPSPASAVLSGLITKGGVIAIIRSVFYLFGADFVKGTWVQTAVLTLAVLTIFTGSMLAYREKLLKKRLAYSTISNVSYVLFGLFTFTELGFAGALLQVVFHALAKDVLFLAAGSIIFAAHKTYVSQLTGMGRRMPVTMWCFAIAALSLIGIPPAGGFVAKWYLAIGALQSGSVLELAGVIVLMVSALLTAFYLLPIIAKGFFPGKDYPAEEPCEVETKMLVPVIAFSAMLILLGIAPGGLNSFISALAGSLM
;
A
#
# COMPACT_ATOMS: atom_id res chain seq x y z
N MET A 1 25.99 2.65 7.20
CA MET A 1 25.87 1.62 8.26
C MET A 1 24.51 1.63 8.95
N LEU A 2 23.95 2.76 9.36
CA LEU A 2 22.61 2.83 10.03
C LEU A 2 21.45 2.28 9.16
N MET A 3 21.47 2.49 7.84
CA MET A 3 20.48 1.93 6.92
C MET A 3 20.39 0.40 7.03
N ILE A 4 21.55 -0.27 7.09
CA ILE A 4 21.59 -1.74 7.23
C ILE A 4 21.10 -2.20 8.60
N LEU A 5 21.43 -1.45 9.67
CA LEU A 5 20.90 -1.75 11.00
C LEU A 5 19.38 -1.66 11.05
N SER A 6 18.75 -0.72 10.35
CA SER A 6 17.29 -0.61 10.30
C SER A 6 16.60 -1.84 9.66
N ILE A 7 17.34 -2.58 8.82
CA ILE A 7 16.86 -3.83 8.20
C ILE A 7 17.23 -5.04 9.08
N LEU A 8 18.48 -5.10 9.57
CA LEU A 8 18.96 -6.26 10.31
C LEU A 8 18.34 -6.40 11.71
N ILE A 9 18.10 -5.30 12.41
CA ILE A 9 17.47 -5.31 13.74
C ILE A 9 16.14 -6.06 13.71
N PRO A 10 15.15 -5.71 12.86
CA PRO A 10 13.89 -6.44 12.82
C PRO A 10 14.05 -7.85 12.24
N MET A 11 14.96 -8.10 11.27
CA MET A 11 15.18 -9.43 10.73
C MET A 11 15.72 -10.42 11.76
N LEU A 12 16.73 -10.02 12.51
CA LEU A 12 17.33 -10.87 13.57
C LEU A 12 16.38 -10.99 14.76
N GLY A 13 15.74 -9.88 15.17
CA GLY A 13 14.76 -9.90 16.25
C GLY A 13 13.52 -10.74 15.97
N ALA A 14 13.15 -10.95 14.71
CA ALA A 14 12.06 -11.86 14.35
C ALA A 14 12.37 -13.32 14.74
N ILE A 15 13.64 -13.74 14.77
CA ILE A 15 14.05 -15.08 15.20
C ILE A 15 13.67 -15.28 16.67
N ASP A 16 13.96 -14.30 17.52
CA ASP A 16 13.57 -14.35 18.93
C ASP A 16 12.05 -14.42 19.11
N ILE A 17 11.29 -13.65 18.31
CA ILE A 17 9.82 -13.66 18.33
C ILE A 17 9.27 -15.05 18.01
N PHE A 18 9.82 -15.78 17.02
CA PHE A 18 9.36 -17.12 16.66
C PHE A 18 9.51 -18.14 17.79
N ILE A 19 10.59 -18.06 18.56
CA ILE A 19 10.89 -19.04 19.63
C ILE A 19 10.33 -18.62 20.99
N MET A 20 9.94 -17.36 21.17
CA MET A 20 9.48 -16.82 22.44
C MET A 20 8.10 -17.38 22.83
N LYS A 21 8.01 -18.00 24.01
CA LYS A 21 6.79 -18.64 24.53
C LYS A 21 5.90 -17.67 25.32
N ASP A 22 6.50 -16.66 25.99
CA ASP A 22 5.78 -15.69 26.83
C ASP A 22 5.13 -14.61 25.93
N ASP A 23 3.81 -14.56 25.92
CA ASP A 23 3.04 -13.63 25.08
C ASP A 23 3.27 -12.17 25.44
N LYS A 24 3.43 -11.84 26.72
CA LYS A 24 3.68 -10.46 27.17
C LYS A 24 5.06 -9.98 26.71
N LYS A 25 6.09 -10.83 26.91
CA LYS A 25 7.45 -10.53 26.47
C LYS A 25 7.50 -10.41 24.96
N ARG A 26 6.85 -11.31 24.22
CA ARG A 26 6.77 -11.29 22.76
C ARG A 26 6.19 -9.98 22.24
N ARG A 27 5.04 -9.54 22.75
CA ARG A 27 4.41 -8.27 22.35
C ARG A 27 5.30 -7.08 22.69
N PHE A 28 5.93 -7.08 23.87
CA PHE A 28 6.88 -6.05 24.24
C PHE A 28 8.09 -6.03 23.31
N THR A 29 8.72 -7.18 23.05
CA THR A 29 9.85 -7.31 22.13
C THR A 29 9.47 -6.86 20.73
N THR A 30 8.31 -7.26 20.21
CA THR A 30 7.81 -6.81 18.92
C THR A 30 7.66 -5.30 18.87
N ALA A 31 7.07 -4.69 19.91
CA ALA A 31 6.91 -3.24 19.98
C ALA A 31 8.26 -2.51 19.94
N VAL A 32 9.20 -2.96 20.77
CA VAL A 32 10.55 -2.34 20.85
C VAL A 32 11.30 -2.50 19.53
N LEU A 33 11.31 -3.69 18.92
CA LEU A 33 12.00 -3.95 17.67
C LEU A 33 11.47 -3.07 16.52
N VAL A 34 10.14 -2.99 16.36
CA VAL A 34 9.54 -2.17 15.30
C VAL A 34 9.80 -0.69 15.57
N MET A 35 9.60 -0.20 16.80
CA MET A 35 9.79 1.22 17.12
C MET A 35 11.26 1.65 17.00
N VAL A 36 12.20 0.85 17.51
CA VAL A 36 13.64 1.16 17.40
C VAL A 36 14.07 1.11 15.93
N SER A 37 13.67 0.09 15.20
CA SER A 37 13.97 -0.02 13.77
C SER A 37 13.36 1.13 12.97
N ALA A 38 12.14 1.57 13.29
CA ALA A 38 11.49 2.71 12.66
C ALA A 38 12.26 4.02 12.91
N LEU A 39 12.66 4.27 14.14
CA LEU A 39 13.48 5.44 14.48
C LEU A 39 14.83 5.42 13.77
N VAL A 40 15.51 4.28 13.77
CA VAL A 40 16.80 4.11 13.07
C VAL A 40 16.62 4.28 11.57
N ALA A 41 15.55 3.73 10.97
CA ALA A 41 15.28 3.84 9.53
C ALA A 41 15.02 5.29 9.10
N VAL A 42 14.15 6.01 9.83
CA VAL A 42 13.85 7.42 9.55
C VAL A 42 15.09 8.28 9.75
N PHE A 43 15.82 8.11 10.85
CA PHE A 43 17.04 8.85 11.12
C PHE A 43 18.10 8.59 10.04
N ALA A 44 18.34 7.32 9.69
CA ALA A 44 19.28 6.94 8.64
C ALA A 44 18.89 7.54 7.28
N ALA A 45 17.60 7.48 6.91
CA ALA A 45 17.11 8.01 5.64
C ALA A 45 17.30 9.53 5.53
N VAL A 46 17.08 10.27 6.62
CA VAL A 46 17.21 11.74 6.63
C VAL A 46 18.67 12.18 6.66
N THR A 47 19.57 11.41 7.33
CA THR A 47 20.96 11.83 7.56
C THR A 47 21.99 11.25 6.59
N SER A 48 21.62 10.26 5.77
CA SER A 48 22.55 9.54 4.88
C SER A 48 23.12 10.38 3.72
N GLY A 49 22.48 11.51 3.39
CA GLY A 49 22.94 12.39 2.32
C GLY A 49 23.08 11.75 0.93
N GLY A 50 22.38 10.63 0.69
CA GLY A 50 22.46 9.89 -0.58
C GLY A 50 23.65 8.92 -0.70
N GLU A 51 24.41 8.71 0.39
CA GLU A 51 25.52 7.74 0.39
C GLU A 51 25.02 6.34 0.03
N VAL A 52 25.70 5.68 -0.92
CA VAL A 52 25.41 4.31 -1.33
C VAL A 52 26.21 3.33 -0.46
N PHE A 53 25.52 2.43 0.21
CA PHE A 53 26.12 1.34 0.97
C PHE A 53 26.01 0.02 0.18
N THR A 54 27.14 -0.58 -0.15
CA THR A 54 27.19 -1.91 -0.79
C THR A 54 27.30 -3.00 0.28
N LEU A 55 26.28 -3.82 0.40
CA LEU A 55 26.26 -4.95 1.35
C LEU A 55 26.98 -6.18 0.80
N LEU A 56 26.79 -6.49 -0.49
CA LEU A 56 27.36 -7.65 -1.16
C LEU A 56 27.57 -7.32 -2.63
N CYS A 57 28.74 -7.65 -3.15
CA CYS A 57 29.07 -7.54 -4.57
C CYS A 57 29.35 -8.95 -5.10
N LEU A 58 28.49 -9.45 -5.99
CA LEU A 58 28.64 -10.77 -6.63
C LEU A 58 29.36 -10.63 -7.99
N SER A 59 29.12 -9.53 -8.69
CA SER A 59 29.79 -9.13 -9.93
C SER A 59 29.64 -7.62 -10.11
N ASP A 60 30.24 -7.04 -11.13
CA ASP A 60 30.17 -5.61 -11.42
C ASP A 60 28.72 -5.13 -11.63
N THR A 61 27.85 -6.01 -12.14
CA THR A 61 26.43 -5.72 -12.41
C THR A 61 25.47 -6.26 -11.34
N LEU A 62 25.92 -7.22 -10.53
CA LEU A 62 25.11 -7.88 -9.49
C LEU A 62 25.61 -7.51 -8.09
N ALA A 63 25.10 -6.44 -7.55
CA ALA A 63 25.44 -5.99 -6.20
C ALA A 63 24.17 -5.62 -5.41
N LEU A 64 24.21 -5.91 -4.10
CA LEU A 64 23.19 -5.47 -3.15
C LEU A 64 23.61 -4.10 -2.60
N ARG A 65 22.93 -3.06 -3.05
CA ARG A 65 23.21 -1.67 -2.72
C ARG A 65 22.00 -0.99 -2.12
N PHE A 66 22.23 -0.22 -1.08
CA PHE A 66 21.22 0.54 -0.34
C PHE A 66 21.63 2.00 -0.27
N ALA A 67 20.68 2.88 -0.54
CA ALA A 67 20.82 4.32 -0.41
C ALA A 67 19.46 4.93 -0.03
N ALA A 68 19.48 6.10 0.58
CA ALA A 68 18.27 6.85 0.84
C ALA A 68 18.28 8.16 0.07
N ASP A 69 17.21 8.38 -0.69
CA ASP A 69 16.85 9.63 -1.35
C ASP A 69 15.51 10.15 -0.83
N SER A 70 14.99 11.22 -1.38
CA SER A 70 13.70 11.81 -0.97
C SER A 70 12.52 10.83 -1.12
N LEU A 71 12.54 9.95 -2.13
CA LEU A 71 11.52 8.91 -2.30
C LEU A 71 11.63 7.86 -1.19
N SER A 72 12.86 7.43 -0.84
CA SER A 72 13.10 6.53 0.29
C SER A 72 12.58 7.13 1.60
N VAL A 73 12.89 8.40 1.88
CA VAL A 73 12.40 9.11 3.07
C VAL A 73 10.88 9.09 3.13
N PHE A 74 10.20 9.40 2.01
CA PHE A 74 8.74 9.39 1.91
C PHE A 74 8.15 8.04 2.33
N PHE A 75 8.62 6.94 1.72
CA PHE A 75 8.07 5.61 2.00
C PHE A 75 8.48 5.06 3.36
N ILE A 76 9.71 5.33 3.82
CA ILE A 76 10.18 4.88 5.14
C ILE A 76 9.37 5.54 6.26
N VAL A 77 9.10 6.84 6.17
CA VAL A 77 8.26 7.55 7.15
C VAL A 77 6.84 6.96 7.15
N LEU A 78 6.24 6.77 5.98
CA LEU A 78 4.89 6.22 5.85
C LEU A 78 4.80 4.78 6.40
N VAL A 79 5.73 3.90 5.99
CA VAL A 79 5.79 2.50 6.45
C VAL A 79 6.01 2.43 7.95
N SER A 80 6.98 3.17 8.47
CA SER A 80 7.31 3.17 9.91
C SER A 80 6.15 3.67 10.76
N LEU A 81 5.52 4.77 10.36
CA LEU A 81 4.37 5.34 11.06
C LEU A 81 3.23 4.32 11.13
N ILE A 82 2.80 3.79 10.00
CA ILE A 82 1.66 2.87 9.94
C ILE A 82 1.97 1.58 10.69
N TRP A 83 3.16 1.01 10.49
CA TRP A 83 3.52 -0.26 11.14
C TRP A 83 3.56 -0.15 12.66
N CYS A 84 4.10 0.96 13.18
CA CYS A 84 4.11 1.23 14.62
C CYS A 84 2.71 1.29 15.23
N PHE A 85 1.72 1.84 14.53
CA PHE A 85 0.35 1.90 15.04
C PHE A 85 -0.41 0.59 14.85
N VAL A 86 -0.31 -0.06 13.68
CA VAL A 86 -1.04 -1.31 13.39
C VAL A 86 -0.66 -2.44 14.35
N GLN A 87 0.62 -2.50 14.80
CA GLN A 87 1.02 -3.50 15.81
C GLN A 87 0.25 -3.38 17.14
N PHE A 88 -0.10 -2.16 17.57
CA PHE A 88 -0.88 -1.98 18.80
C PHE A 88 -2.28 -2.56 18.66
N HIS A 89 -2.93 -2.40 17.52
CA HIS A 89 -4.19 -3.07 17.23
C HIS A 89 -4.00 -4.59 17.23
N ALA A 90 -2.92 -5.08 16.60
CA ALA A 90 -2.61 -6.51 16.55
C ALA A 90 -2.42 -7.11 17.96
N PHE A 91 -1.86 -6.38 18.92
CA PHE A 91 -1.71 -6.86 20.31
C PHE A 91 -3.04 -7.10 21.02
N GLY A 92 -4.11 -6.42 20.63
CA GLY A 92 -5.46 -6.70 21.11
C GLY A 92 -6.20 -7.77 20.32
N TYR A 93 -5.96 -7.81 19.01
CA TYR A 93 -6.67 -8.67 18.06
C TYR A 93 -6.15 -10.13 18.04
N MET A 94 -4.82 -10.31 17.99
CA MET A 94 -4.18 -11.62 17.75
C MET A 94 -4.34 -12.66 18.87
N PRO A 95 -4.54 -12.30 20.14
CA PRO A 95 -4.85 -13.30 21.19
C PRO A 95 -6.04 -14.20 20.87
N HIS A 96 -7.02 -13.69 20.14
CA HIS A 96 -8.20 -14.44 19.71
C HIS A 96 -7.93 -15.39 18.53
N GLU A 97 -7.04 -14.98 17.62
CA GLU A 97 -6.68 -15.78 16.46
C GLU A 97 -5.69 -16.90 16.78
N GLY A 98 -4.93 -16.75 17.88
CA GLY A 98 -3.85 -17.67 18.27
C GLY A 98 -2.62 -17.57 17.36
N GLY A 99 -1.59 -18.37 17.64
CA GLY A 99 -0.37 -18.42 16.81
C GLY A 99 0.40 -17.09 16.73
N GLU A 100 0.38 -16.31 17.79
CA GLU A 100 0.98 -14.96 17.84
C GLU A 100 2.46 -14.94 17.48
N ASN A 101 3.24 -15.95 17.88
CA ASN A 101 4.67 -16.04 17.55
C ASN A 101 4.91 -16.07 16.04
N ARG A 102 4.14 -16.89 15.32
CA ARG A 102 4.20 -16.95 13.86
C ARG A 102 3.74 -15.65 13.23
N PHE A 103 2.62 -15.08 13.70
CA PHE A 103 2.10 -13.82 13.17
C PHE A 103 3.11 -12.68 13.34
N PHE A 104 3.56 -12.40 14.58
CA PHE A 104 4.47 -11.29 14.85
C PHE A 104 5.85 -11.49 14.22
N GLY A 105 6.36 -12.73 14.15
CA GLY A 105 7.61 -13.03 13.46
C GLY A 105 7.56 -12.62 11.98
N PHE A 106 6.55 -13.10 11.23
CA PHE A 106 6.38 -12.72 9.82
C PHE A 106 5.95 -11.26 9.63
N PHE A 107 5.21 -10.68 10.57
CA PHE A 107 4.84 -9.28 10.57
C PHE A 107 6.09 -8.39 10.63
N VAL A 108 7.04 -8.67 11.51
CA VAL A 108 8.31 -7.94 11.64
C VAL A 108 9.23 -8.18 10.44
N LEU A 109 9.32 -9.42 9.91
CA LEU A 109 10.09 -9.71 8.69
C LEU A 109 9.54 -8.95 7.48
N THR A 110 8.21 -8.86 7.35
CA THR A 110 7.57 -8.11 6.25
C THR A 110 7.88 -6.62 6.36
N TYR A 111 7.89 -6.07 7.58
CA TYR A 111 8.32 -4.70 7.84
C TYR A 111 9.76 -4.47 7.36
N ALA A 112 10.69 -5.34 7.78
CA ALA A 112 12.10 -5.26 7.38
C ALA A 112 12.28 -5.28 5.85
N ALA A 113 11.54 -6.15 5.16
CA ALA A 113 11.60 -6.25 3.70
C ALA A 113 11.06 -5.00 3.01
N LEU A 114 10.01 -4.35 3.55
CA LEU A 114 9.50 -3.07 3.02
C LEU A 114 10.48 -1.92 3.23
N ILE A 115 11.14 -1.83 4.39
CA ILE A 115 12.21 -0.84 4.64
C ILE A 115 13.38 -1.09 3.67
N ALA A 116 13.79 -2.34 3.49
CA ALA A 116 14.85 -2.70 2.55
C ALA A 116 14.47 -2.34 1.10
N LEU A 117 13.22 -2.59 0.70
CA LEU A 117 12.70 -2.21 -0.61
C LEU A 117 12.75 -0.69 -0.84
N ALA A 118 12.36 0.10 0.16
CA ALA A 118 12.40 1.56 0.08
C ALA A 118 13.83 2.12 0.00
N LEU A 119 14.82 1.42 0.58
CA LEU A 119 16.24 1.78 0.57
C LEU A 119 17.00 1.23 -0.65
N ALA A 120 16.39 0.41 -1.50
CA ALA A 120 17.09 -0.20 -2.62
C ALA A 120 17.65 0.86 -3.58
N ALA A 121 18.95 0.78 -3.89
CA ALA A 121 19.67 1.73 -4.74
C ALA A 121 19.80 1.26 -6.20
N ASN A 122 19.44 0.00 -6.50
CA ASN A 122 19.46 -0.53 -7.85
C ASN A 122 18.33 -1.56 -8.08
N ALA A 123 18.12 -1.92 -9.35
CA ALA A 123 17.06 -2.84 -9.75
C ALA A 123 17.21 -4.24 -9.13
N VAL A 124 18.45 -4.72 -8.95
CA VAL A 124 18.73 -6.05 -8.38
C VAL A 124 18.30 -6.10 -6.91
N THR A 125 18.74 -5.13 -6.11
CA THR A 125 18.37 -5.02 -4.69
C THR A 125 16.86 -4.85 -4.53
N MET A 126 16.26 -3.98 -5.36
CA MET A 126 14.82 -3.75 -5.36
C MET A 126 14.04 -5.03 -5.64
N TYR A 127 14.42 -5.77 -6.68
CA TYR A 127 13.77 -7.04 -7.04
C TYR A 127 13.86 -8.08 -5.92
N MET A 128 15.05 -8.26 -5.32
CA MET A 128 15.24 -9.19 -4.21
C MET A 128 14.41 -8.81 -2.98
N CYS A 129 14.40 -7.53 -2.60
CA CYS A 129 13.58 -7.05 -1.47
C CYS A 129 12.10 -7.18 -1.75
N PHE A 130 11.66 -6.99 -2.99
CA PHE A 130 10.27 -7.17 -3.43
C PHE A 130 9.82 -8.63 -3.29
N GLU A 131 10.66 -9.60 -3.68
CA GLU A 131 10.40 -11.03 -3.49
C GLU A 131 10.37 -11.41 -2.01
N LEU A 132 11.34 -10.93 -1.20
CA LEU A 132 11.35 -11.17 0.24
C LEU A 132 10.08 -10.61 0.91
N MET A 133 9.60 -9.42 0.51
CA MET A 133 8.33 -8.87 0.99
C MET A 133 7.16 -9.83 0.68
N THR A 134 7.14 -10.45 -0.49
CA THR A 134 6.11 -11.42 -0.87
C THR A 134 6.18 -12.68 -0.02
N LEU A 135 7.37 -13.25 0.12
CA LEU A 135 7.61 -14.47 0.89
C LEU A 135 7.27 -14.30 2.38
N PHE A 136 7.60 -13.14 2.97
CA PHE A 136 7.33 -12.87 4.37
C PHE A 136 5.87 -12.48 4.65
N SER A 137 5.18 -11.89 3.69
CA SER A 137 3.77 -11.52 3.86
C SER A 137 2.79 -12.64 3.55
N MET A 138 3.17 -13.66 2.76
CA MET A 138 2.31 -14.81 2.45
C MET A 138 1.87 -15.58 3.70
N PRO A 139 2.72 -15.86 4.70
CA PRO A 139 2.31 -16.52 5.94
C PRO A 139 1.30 -15.73 6.77
N LEU A 140 1.23 -14.40 6.60
CA LEU A 140 0.19 -13.58 7.24
C LEU A 140 -1.20 -13.86 6.63
N VAL A 141 -1.27 -14.15 5.33
CA VAL A 141 -2.50 -14.59 4.66
C VAL A 141 -2.88 -16.02 5.07
N LEU A 142 -1.89 -16.89 5.19
CA LEU A 142 -2.05 -18.30 5.58
C LEU A 142 -2.35 -18.49 7.08
N HIS A 143 -2.41 -17.43 7.87
CA HIS A 143 -2.34 -17.48 9.34
C HIS A 143 -3.29 -18.50 9.99
N ASN A 144 -4.57 -18.55 9.62
CA ASN A 144 -5.53 -19.48 10.22
C ASN A 144 -5.41 -20.95 9.75
N GLY A 145 -4.60 -21.23 8.71
CA GLY A 145 -4.31 -22.59 8.23
C GLY A 145 -5.48 -23.36 7.61
N SER A 146 -6.66 -22.73 7.43
CA SER A 146 -7.82 -23.35 6.80
C SER A 146 -7.57 -23.64 5.31
N GLU A 147 -8.34 -24.55 4.72
CA GLU A 147 -8.25 -24.84 3.28
C GLU A 147 -8.48 -23.58 2.43
N VAL A 148 -9.41 -22.72 2.85
CA VAL A 148 -9.69 -21.45 2.17
C VAL A 148 -8.49 -20.52 2.25
N SER A 149 -7.83 -20.40 3.42
CA SER A 149 -6.65 -19.54 3.55
C SER A 149 -5.43 -20.11 2.83
N ARG A 150 -5.29 -21.45 2.74
CA ARG A 150 -4.27 -22.10 1.92
C ARG A 150 -4.46 -21.78 0.43
N ALA A 151 -5.70 -21.94 -0.08
CA ALA A 151 -6.01 -21.62 -1.47
C ALA A 151 -5.78 -20.11 -1.76
N ALA A 152 -6.18 -19.22 -0.86
CA ALA A 152 -5.96 -17.78 -1.00
C ALA A 152 -4.47 -17.40 -0.97
N SER A 153 -3.69 -18.00 -0.06
CA SER A 153 -2.25 -17.75 0.04
C SER A 153 -1.47 -18.28 -1.17
N LEU A 154 -1.87 -19.44 -1.72
CA LEU A 154 -1.29 -19.95 -2.97
C LEU A 154 -1.63 -19.07 -4.17
N LYS A 155 -2.86 -18.55 -4.27
CA LYS A 155 -3.22 -17.55 -5.29
C LYS A 155 -2.39 -16.28 -5.11
N TYR A 156 -2.26 -15.78 -3.87
CA TYR A 156 -1.42 -14.61 -3.58
C TYR A 156 0.03 -14.84 -4.05
N LEU A 157 0.63 -15.96 -3.69
CA LEU A 157 1.97 -16.33 -4.12
C LEU A 157 2.05 -16.47 -5.64
N GLY A 158 1.11 -17.19 -6.27
CA GLY A 158 1.11 -17.43 -7.72
C GLY A 158 1.03 -16.15 -8.54
N TYR A 159 0.08 -15.24 -8.22
CA TYR A 159 -0.02 -13.94 -8.91
C TYR A 159 1.22 -13.06 -8.66
N SER A 160 1.76 -13.07 -7.43
CA SER A 160 2.96 -12.30 -7.11
C SER A 160 4.19 -12.82 -7.85
N THR A 161 4.40 -14.14 -7.87
CA THR A 161 5.52 -14.77 -8.58
C THR A 161 5.40 -14.58 -10.10
N LEU A 162 4.19 -14.71 -10.66
CA LEU A 162 3.96 -14.42 -12.08
C LEU A 162 4.32 -12.95 -12.40
N GLY A 163 3.86 -12.01 -11.56
CA GLY A 163 4.21 -10.60 -11.71
C GLY A 163 5.72 -10.36 -11.61
N ALA A 164 6.36 -10.96 -10.62
CA ALA A 164 7.81 -10.84 -10.46
C ALA A 164 8.59 -11.46 -11.64
N ALA A 165 8.14 -12.59 -12.19
CA ALA A 165 8.75 -13.20 -13.37
C ALA A 165 8.64 -12.28 -14.61
N LEU A 166 7.49 -11.60 -14.80
CA LEU A 166 7.33 -10.60 -15.86
C LEU A 166 8.28 -9.41 -15.65
N ALA A 167 8.39 -8.90 -14.42
CA ALA A 167 9.32 -7.81 -14.11
C ALA A 167 10.78 -8.23 -14.32
N LEU A 168 11.15 -9.45 -13.92
CA LEU A 168 12.50 -10.00 -14.13
C LEU A 168 12.83 -10.13 -15.61
N MET A 169 11.89 -10.62 -16.42
CA MET A 169 12.05 -10.66 -17.89
C MET A 169 12.27 -9.25 -18.45
N GLY A 170 11.51 -8.28 -17.96
CA GLY A 170 11.72 -6.88 -18.31
C GLY A 170 13.12 -6.41 -17.92
N PHE A 171 13.63 -6.70 -16.72
CA PHE A 171 14.98 -6.33 -16.31
C PHE A 171 16.07 -7.00 -17.15
N PHE A 172 15.89 -8.25 -17.60
CA PHE A 172 16.82 -8.86 -18.55
C PHE A 172 16.87 -8.11 -19.87
N LEU A 173 15.71 -7.76 -20.44
CA LEU A 173 15.66 -6.96 -21.66
C LEU A 173 16.28 -5.57 -21.44
N PHE A 174 16.04 -4.94 -20.29
CA PHE A 174 16.64 -3.66 -19.93
C PHE A 174 18.16 -3.75 -19.84
N SER A 175 18.70 -4.76 -19.16
CA SER A 175 20.14 -4.93 -18.95
C SER A 175 20.93 -5.15 -20.24
N LEU A 176 20.28 -5.69 -21.29
CA LEU A 176 20.88 -5.84 -22.62
C LEU A 176 20.93 -4.53 -23.41
N ASN A 177 20.14 -3.53 -23.00
CA ASN A 177 19.90 -2.28 -23.71
C ASN A 177 20.23 -1.01 -22.89
N SER A 178 20.90 -1.18 -21.76
CA SER A 178 21.33 -0.08 -20.88
C SER A 178 22.72 -0.34 -20.31
N GLN A 179 23.41 0.72 -19.90
CA GLN A 179 24.75 0.60 -19.32
C GLN A 179 24.74 0.29 -17.82
N SER A 180 23.61 0.50 -17.13
CA SER A 180 23.55 0.38 -15.68
C SER A 180 22.16 -0.04 -15.20
N LEU A 181 22.13 -0.79 -14.09
CA LEU A 181 20.93 -1.12 -13.30
C LEU A 181 20.81 -0.25 -12.04
N GLU A 182 21.71 0.71 -11.85
CA GLU A 182 21.69 1.66 -10.72
C GLU A 182 20.59 2.70 -10.92
N PHE A 183 19.97 3.14 -9.84
CA PHE A 183 18.94 4.16 -9.91
C PHE A 183 19.54 5.56 -10.01
N ALA A 184 19.11 6.31 -11.01
CA ALA A 184 19.44 7.72 -11.21
C ALA A 184 18.16 8.53 -11.46
N ALA A 185 17.97 9.62 -10.72
CA ALA A 185 16.81 10.49 -10.93
C ALA A 185 16.79 11.01 -12.39
N GLY A 186 15.64 10.88 -13.05
CA GLY A 186 15.49 11.23 -14.48
C GLY A 186 15.88 10.13 -15.46
N GLY A 187 16.34 8.96 -14.97
CA GLY A 187 16.70 7.81 -15.81
C GLY A 187 18.21 7.64 -16.01
N VAL A 188 18.60 6.44 -16.46
CA VAL A 188 19.99 6.11 -16.82
C VAL A 188 20.20 6.27 -18.34
N GLN A 189 21.46 6.23 -18.77
CA GLN A 189 21.75 6.27 -20.22
C GLN A 189 21.29 4.98 -20.90
N LEU A 190 20.35 5.14 -21.82
CA LEU A 190 19.80 4.07 -22.65
C LEU A 190 20.61 3.99 -23.95
N THR A 191 21.08 2.81 -24.30
CA THR A 191 21.97 2.60 -25.48
C THR A 191 21.40 1.64 -26.50
N GLY A 192 20.32 0.93 -26.15
CA GLY A 192 19.72 -0.09 -26.98
C GLY A 192 18.58 0.40 -27.88
N GLU A 193 17.89 -0.57 -28.47
CA GLU A 193 16.78 -0.30 -29.38
C GLU A 193 15.54 0.18 -28.59
N PRO A 194 14.98 1.36 -28.92
CA PRO A 194 13.84 1.93 -28.18
C PRO A 194 12.62 0.99 -28.10
N ALA A 195 12.34 0.20 -29.12
CA ALA A 195 11.23 -0.74 -29.13
C ALA A 195 11.38 -1.82 -28.06
N LEU A 196 12.59 -2.40 -27.90
CA LEU A 196 12.87 -3.40 -26.85
C LEU A 196 12.84 -2.79 -25.47
N LEU A 197 13.33 -1.57 -25.29
CA LEU A 197 13.27 -0.83 -24.04
C LEU A 197 11.83 -0.53 -23.61
N LEU A 198 10.95 -0.17 -24.55
CA LEU A 198 9.54 0.04 -24.27
C LEU A 198 8.82 -1.27 -23.86
N VAL A 199 9.13 -2.39 -24.55
CA VAL A 199 8.62 -3.72 -24.13
C VAL A 199 9.11 -4.08 -22.73
N SER A 200 10.40 -3.83 -22.43
CA SER A 200 10.98 -4.01 -21.11
C SER A 200 10.23 -3.19 -20.05
N CYS A 201 10.02 -1.89 -20.31
CA CYS A 201 9.28 -1.01 -19.41
C CYS A 201 7.84 -1.54 -19.14
N PHE A 202 7.13 -1.94 -20.20
CA PHE A 202 5.77 -2.47 -20.06
C PHE A 202 5.73 -3.75 -19.24
N LEU A 203 6.66 -4.70 -19.45
CA LEU A 203 6.76 -5.93 -18.68
C LEU A 203 7.04 -5.66 -17.20
N ILE A 204 7.94 -4.72 -16.89
CA ILE A 204 8.27 -4.33 -15.52
C ILE A 204 7.05 -3.70 -14.85
N VAL A 205 6.38 -2.76 -15.51
CA VAL A 205 5.20 -2.07 -14.97
C VAL A 205 4.03 -3.04 -14.77
N LEU A 206 3.77 -3.93 -15.73
CA LEU A 206 2.73 -4.95 -15.60
C LEU A 206 3.06 -5.94 -14.47
N GLY A 207 4.32 -6.34 -14.37
CA GLY A 207 4.81 -7.26 -13.36
C GLY A 207 4.64 -6.72 -11.94
N PHE A 208 5.16 -5.54 -11.65
CA PHE A 208 4.98 -4.89 -10.35
C PHE A 208 3.54 -4.39 -10.15
N GLY A 209 2.83 -4.11 -11.24
CA GLY A 209 1.40 -3.81 -11.27
C GLY A 209 0.54 -4.94 -10.70
N ALA A 210 0.96 -6.18 -10.84
CA ALA A 210 0.30 -7.33 -10.21
C ALA A 210 0.19 -7.16 -8.68
N LYS A 211 1.27 -6.69 -8.03
CA LYS A 211 1.28 -6.40 -6.59
C LYS A 211 0.47 -5.17 -6.24
N ALA A 212 0.50 -4.14 -7.09
CA ALA A 212 -0.32 -2.94 -6.96
C ALA A 212 -1.81 -3.20 -7.24
N GLY A 213 -2.18 -4.36 -7.77
CA GLY A 213 -3.57 -4.72 -8.04
C GLY A 213 -4.07 -4.25 -9.41
N LEU A 214 -3.18 -4.11 -10.40
CA LEU A 214 -3.54 -3.76 -11.79
C LEU A 214 -4.17 -4.95 -12.52
N VAL A 215 -5.26 -4.69 -13.24
CA VAL A 215 -5.88 -5.67 -14.16
C VAL A 215 -4.86 -6.09 -15.22
N PRO A 216 -4.76 -7.42 -15.56
CA PRO A 216 -5.63 -8.53 -15.12
C PRO A 216 -5.12 -9.30 -13.88
N LEU A 217 -4.07 -8.85 -13.21
CA LEU A 217 -3.36 -9.61 -12.16
C LEU A 217 -3.78 -9.27 -10.72
N GLN A 218 -4.92 -8.60 -10.53
CA GLN A 218 -5.40 -8.06 -9.26
C GLN A 218 -6.13 -9.07 -8.35
N MET A 219 -6.50 -10.25 -8.85
CA MET A 219 -7.46 -11.15 -8.19
C MET A 219 -7.01 -11.66 -6.81
N TRP A 220 -5.72 -11.74 -6.57
CA TRP A 220 -5.18 -12.17 -5.27
C TRP A 220 -5.64 -11.31 -4.09
N LEU A 221 -5.83 -9.99 -4.31
CA LEU A 221 -6.26 -9.05 -3.27
C LEU A 221 -7.62 -9.45 -2.68
N THR A 222 -8.57 -9.81 -3.53
CA THR A 222 -9.94 -10.13 -3.12
C THR A 222 -10.08 -11.51 -2.46
N GLU A 223 -9.10 -12.38 -2.65
CA GLU A 223 -9.04 -13.68 -2.01
C GLU A 223 -8.24 -13.64 -0.69
N ALA A 224 -7.16 -12.86 -0.65
CA ALA A 224 -6.29 -12.76 0.54
C ALA A 224 -6.95 -12.00 1.71
N HIS A 225 -7.58 -10.85 1.44
CA HIS A 225 -8.11 -9.98 2.50
C HIS A 225 -9.23 -10.59 3.36
N PRO A 226 -10.19 -11.37 2.83
CA PRO A 226 -11.22 -11.99 3.66
C PRO A 226 -10.68 -12.97 4.69
N VAL A 227 -9.62 -13.69 4.37
CA VAL A 227 -9.06 -14.78 5.19
C VAL A 227 -7.92 -14.34 6.12
N ALA A 228 -7.18 -13.30 5.75
CA ALA A 228 -6.08 -12.78 6.57
C ALA A 228 -6.63 -12.13 7.85
N PRO A 229 -5.91 -12.21 8.99
CA PRO A 229 -6.20 -11.40 10.18
C PRO A 229 -6.32 -9.92 9.84
N SER A 230 -7.17 -9.17 10.54
CA SER A 230 -7.44 -7.78 10.15
C SER A 230 -6.22 -6.86 10.23
N PRO A 231 -5.30 -6.97 11.19
CA PRO A 231 -4.04 -6.22 11.14
C PRO A 231 -3.17 -6.57 9.92
N ALA A 232 -3.16 -7.84 9.49
CA ALA A 232 -2.48 -8.24 8.25
C ALA A 232 -3.18 -7.63 7.02
N SER A 233 -4.52 -7.64 6.98
CA SER A 233 -5.29 -7.01 5.90
C SER A 233 -5.03 -5.49 5.81
N ALA A 234 -4.87 -4.80 6.93
CA ALA A 234 -4.52 -3.39 6.98
C ALA A 234 -3.18 -3.15 6.27
N VAL A 235 -2.08 -3.78 6.72
CA VAL A 235 -0.76 -3.59 6.10
C VAL A 235 -0.67 -4.13 4.67
N LEU A 236 -1.41 -5.20 4.32
CA LEU A 236 -1.49 -5.70 2.93
C LEU A 236 -2.06 -4.62 2.00
N SER A 237 -3.17 -4.01 2.38
CA SER A 237 -3.83 -2.95 1.59
C SER A 237 -3.10 -1.61 1.71
N GLY A 238 -2.75 -1.22 2.94
CA GLY A 238 -2.14 0.07 3.25
C GLY A 238 -0.72 0.22 2.71
N LEU A 239 0.11 -0.81 2.79
CA LEU A 239 1.55 -0.73 2.55
C LEU A 239 2.10 -1.72 1.52
N ILE A 240 1.74 -3.02 1.59
CA ILE A 240 2.36 -4.04 0.72
C ILE A 240 2.01 -3.81 -0.75
N THR A 241 0.79 -3.35 -1.05
CA THR A 241 0.42 -2.92 -2.42
C THR A 241 1.28 -1.74 -2.90
N LYS A 242 1.75 -0.86 -1.99
CA LYS A 242 2.64 0.26 -2.32
C LYS A 242 4.07 -0.20 -2.59
N GLY A 243 4.46 -1.41 -2.15
CA GLY A 243 5.70 -2.04 -2.60
C GLY A 243 5.74 -2.18 -4.13
N GLY A 244 4.61 -2.55 -4.77
CA GLY A 244 4.49 -2.52 -6.23
C GLY A 244 4.58 -1.10 -6.81
N VAL A 245 3.99 -0.11 -6.14
CA VAL A 245 4.07 1.30 -6.55
C VAL A 245 5.50 1.83 -6.46
N ILE A 246 6.23 1.56 -5.36
CA ILE A 246 7.65 1.93 -5.22
C ILE A 246 8.46 1.36 -6.38
N ALA A 247 8.27 0.07 -6.67
CA ALA A 247 9.00 -0.61 -7.72
C ALA A 247 8.70 -0.03 -9.11
N ILE A 248 7.46 0.37 -9.38
CA ILE A 248 7.07 1.07 -10.62
C ILE A 248 7.72 2.45 -10.69
N ILE A 249 7.66 3.25 -9.60
CA ILE A 249 8.29 4.59 -9.59
C ILE A 249 9.79 4.46 -9.82
N ARG A 250 10.49 3.59 -9.09
CA ARG A 250 11.93 3.34 -9.28
C ARG A 250 12.26 2.91 -10.71
N SER A 251 11.47 2.02 -11.29
CA SER A 251 11.72 1.57 -12.65
C SER A 251 11.46 2.67 -13.68
N VAL A 252 10.29 3.30 -13.64
CA VAL A 252 9.90 4.27 -14.68
C VAL A 252 10.71 5.56 -14.60
N PHE A 253 10.88 6.13 -13.39
CA PHE A 253 11.48 7.46 -13.23
C PHE A 253 12.98 7.45 -12.93
N TYR A 254 13.55 6.30 -12.53
CA TYR A 254 14.97 6.20 -12.18
C TYR A 254 15.77 5.28 -13.12
N LEU A 255 15.12 4.40 -13.92
CA LEU A 255 15.83 3.62 -14.95
C LEU A 255 15.52 4.16 -16.35
N PHE A 256 14.23 4.27 -16.73
CA PHE A 256 13.87 4.71 -18.07
C PHE A 256 13.87 6.24 -18.22
N GLY A 257 13.47 6.98 -17.18
CA GLY A 257 13.18 8.41 -17.24
C GLY A 257 11.75 8.70 -17.75
N ALA A 258 11.14 9.76 -17.23
CA ALA A 258 9.77 10.16 -17.58
C ALA A 258 9.66 10.49 -19.09
N ASP A 259 10.60 11.24 -19.63
CA ASP A 259 10.61 11.69 -21.02
C ASP A 259 10.69 10.55 -22.04
N PHE A 260 11.38 9.45 -21.68
CA PHE A 260 11.47 8.28 -22.57
C PHE A 260 10.13 7.56 -22.71
N VAL A 261 9.32 7.51 -21.65
CA VAL A 261 8.05 6.77 -21.65
C VAL A 261 6.86 7.66 -22.08
N LYS A 262 6.95 8.96 -21.85
CA LYS A 262 5.91 9.93 -22.19
C LYS A 262 5.62 9.95 -23.69
N GLY A 263 4.36 9.95 -24.08
CA GLY A 263 3.91 9.95 -25.48
C GLY A 263 4.00 8.59 -26.20
N THR A 264 4.47 7.54 -25.51
CA THR A 264 4.61 6.20 -26.10
C THR A 264 3.37 5.34 -25.94
N TRP A 265 3.35 4.21 -26.63
CA TRP A 265 2.31 3.19 -26.47
C TRP A 265 2.26 2.60 -25.05
N VAL A 266 3.38 2.59 -24.31
CA VAL A 266 3.44 2.12 -22.92
C VAL A 266 2.61 3.00 -22.00
N GLN A 267 2.75 4.34 -22.12
CA GLN A 267 1.92 5.27 -21.39
C GLN A 267 0.43 5.00 -21.66
N THR A 268 0.06 4.92 -22.93
CA THR A 268 -1.34 4.68 -23.34
C THR A 268 -1.88 3.36 -22.81
N ALA A 269 -1.08 2.29 -22.89
CA ALA A 269 -1.46 0.97 -22.39
C ALA A 269 -1.67 0.97 -20.86
N VAL A 270 -0.73 1.54 -20.10
CA VAL A 270 -0.82 1.57 -18.63
C VAL A 270 -1.96 2.48 -18.17
N LEU A 271 -2.15 3.64 -18.78
CA LEU A 271 -3.32 4.51 -18.49
C LEU A 271 -4.63 3.78 -18.77
N THR A 272 -4.74 3.07 -19.88
CA THR A 272 -5.93 2.28 -20.23
C THR A 272 -6.18 1.20 -19.19
N LEU A 273 -5.17 0.43 -18.81
CA LEU A 273 -5.27 -0.59 -17.75
C LEU A 273 -5.65 0.02 -16.40
N ALA A 274 -5.07 1.17 -16.04
CA ALA A 274 -5.41 1.86 -14.81
C ALA A 274 -6.85 2.33 -14.79
N VAL A 275 -7.34 2.96 -15.87
CA VAL A 275 -8.73 3.43 -16.00
C VAL A 275 -9.72 2.25 -15.94
N LEU A 276 -9.45 1.15 -16.64
CA LEU A 276 -10.24 -0.08 -16.57
C LEU A 276 -10.26 -0.67 -15.16
N THR A 277 -9.11 -0.65 -14.47
CA THR A 277 -8.99 -1.17 -13.11
C THR A 277 -9.76 -0.31 -12.10
N ILE A 278 -9.69 1.03 -12.24
CA ILE A 278 -10.47 1.98 -11.42
C ILE A 278 -11.96 1.68 -11.53
N PHE A 279 -12.47 1.56 -12.75
CA PHE A 279 -13.89 1.33 -12.99
C PHE A 279 -14.34 -0.04 -12.49
N THR A 280 -13.66 -1.10 -12.93
CA THR A 280 -14.02 -2.49 -12.57
C THR A 280 -13.89 -2.75 -11.08
N GLY A 281 -12.84 -2.26 -10.43
CA GLY A 281 -12.66 -2.36 -8.98
C GLY A 281 -13.80 -1.69 -8.21
N SER A 282 -14.22 -0.49 -8.60
CA SER A 282 -15.32 0.23 -7.97
C SER A 282 -16.68 -0.44 -8.18
N MET A 283 -16.95 -0.96 -9.38
CA MET A 283 -18.17 -1.68 -9.69
C MET A 283 -18.28 -3.00 -8.91
N LEU A 284 -17.17 -3.73 -8.78
CA LEU A 284 -17.14 -4.96 -8.01
C LEU A 284 -17.27 -4.69 -6.51
N ALA A 285 -16.65 -3.61 -5.98
CA ALA A 285 -16.84 -3.16 -4.61
C ALA A 285 -18.31 -2.84 -4.30
N TYR A 286 -19.02 -2.19 -5.21
CA TYR A 286 -20.45 -1.87 -5.07
C TYR A 286 -21.31 -3.13 -4.94
N ARG A 287 -21.02 -4.20 -5.70
CA ARG A 287 -21.77 -5.45 -5.70
C ARG A 287 -21.43 -6.39 -4.56
N GLU A 288 -20.24 -6.27 -3.98
CA GLU A 288 -19.75 -7.21 -2.97
C GLU A 288 -20.49 -7.06 -1.64
N LYS A 289 -20.84 -8.18 -1.01
CA LYS A 289 -21.61 -8.24 0.24
C LYS A 289 -20.74 -8.45 1.48
N LEU A 290 -19.58 -9.10 1.33
CA LEU A 290 -18.61 -9.30 2.42
C LEU A 290 -17.82 -8.01 2.67
N LEU A 291 -17.80 -7.52 3.91
CA LEU A 291 -17.18 -6.24 4.26
C LEU A 291 -15.69 -6.19 3.84
N LYS A 292 -14.87 -7.13 4.29
CA LYS A 292 -13.43 -7.16 3.95
C LYS A 292 -13.17 -7.31 2.46
N LYS A 293 -13.97 -8.10 1.73
CA LYS A 293 -13.84 -8.27 0.28
C LYS A 293 -14.25 -7.01 -0.48
N ARG A 294 -15.30 -6.31 -0.04
CA ARG A 294 -15.68 -4.97 -0.54
C ARG A 294 -14.53 -3.98 -0.39
N LEU A 295 -13.90 -3.95 0.79
CA LEU A 295 -12.72 -3.12 1.03
C LEU A 295 -11.53 -3.52 0.15
N ALA A 296 -11.34 -4.80 -0.15
CA ALA A 296 -10.31 -5.28 -1.06
C ALA A 296 -10.52 -4.77 -2.49
N TYR A 297 -11.74 -4.87 -3.03
CA TYR A 297 -12.07 -4.29 -4.35
C TYR A 297 -11.84 -2.78 -4.38
N SER A 298 -12.19 -2.06 -3.30
CA SER A 298 -11.91 -0.63 -3.23
C SER A 298 -10.41 -0.31 -3.11
N THR A 299 -9.56 -1.26 -2.65
CA THR A 299 -8.10 -1.12 -2.73
C THR A 299 -7.62 -1.17 -4.17
N ILE A 300 -8.12 -2.13 -4.96
CA ILE A 300 -7.81 -2.27 -6.39
C ILE A 300 -8.07 -0.96 -7.13
N SER A 301 -9.26 -0.37 -6.97
CA SER A 301 -9.56 0.90 -7.64
C SER A 301 -8.69 2.06 -7.18
N ASN A 302 -8.46 2.20 -5.86
CA ASN A 302 -7.74 3.35 -5.31
C ASN A 302 -6.21 3.28 -5.52
N VAL A 303 -5.60 2.10 -5.58
CA VAL A 303 -4.18 1.98 -5.96
C VAL A 303 -4.00 2.29 -7.44
N SER A 304 -4.98 1.95 -8.27
CA SER A 304 -4.95 2.33 -9.68
C SER A 304 -5.10 3.84 -9.93
N TYR A 305 -5.66 4.62 -8.97
CA TYR A 305 -5.56 6.09 -9.01
C TYR A 305 -4.11 6.56 -8.93
N VAL A 306 -3.29 5.88 -8.12
CA VAL A 306 -1.86 6.19 -8.03
C VAL A 306 -1.19 5.94 -9.38
N LEU A 307 -1.42 4.76 -9.98
CA LEU A 307 -0.85 4.44 -11.29
C LEU A 307 -1.33 5.39 -12.38
N PHE A 308 -2.60 5.76 -12.37
CA PHE A 308 -3.15 6.77 -13.28
C PHE A 308 -2.39 8.09 -13.15
N GLY A 309 -2.22 8.61 -11.91
CA GLY A 309 -1.50 9.87 -11.67
C GLY A 309 -0.03 9.82 -12.09
N LEU A 310 0.67 8.71 -11.82
CA LEU A 310 2.07 8.53 -12.24
C LEU A 310 2.24 8.59 -13.77
N PHE A 311 1.31 7.98 -14.51
CA PHE A 311 1.40 7.88 -15.96
C PHE A 311 0.75 9.06 -16.73
N THR A 312 0.28 10.11 -16.02
CA THR A 312 -0.01 11.40 -16.66
C THR A 312 1.29 12.14 -17.04
N PHE A 313 2.42 11.76 -16.45
CA PHE A 313 3.72 12.43 -16.63
C PHE A 313 3.61 13.96 -16.50
N THR A 314 2.90 14.41 -15.47
CA THR A 314 2.80 15.81 -15.03
C THR A 314 3.19 15.92 -13.56
N GLU A 315 3.82 17.02 -13.16
CA GLU A 315 4.21 17.24 -11.75
C GLU A 315 3.01 17.13 -10.79
N LEU A 316 1.86 17.72 -11.17
CA LEU A 316 0.65 17.64 -10.34
C LEU A 316 0.04 16.23 -10.31
N GLY A 317 0.10 15.49 -11.42
CA GLY A 317 -0.34 14.09 -11.47
C GLY A 317 0.53 13.19 -10.58
N PHE A 318 1.85 13.37 -10.63
CA PHE A 318 2.79 12.66 -9.76
C PHE A 318 2.58 13.03 -8.28
N ALA A 319 2.46 14.32 -7.97
CA ALA A 319 2.16 14.78 -6.63
C ALA A 319 0.83 14.21 -6.10
N GLY A 320 -0.22 14.24 -6.94
CA GLY A 320 -1.51 13.63 -6.64
C GLY A 320 -1.41 12.13 -6.39
N ALA A 321 -0.55 11.42 -7.13
CA ALA A 321 -0.30 9.99 -6.93
C ALA A 321 0.33 9.71 -5.55
N LEU A 322 1.34 10.46 -5.14
CA LEU A 322 1.97 10.30 -3.82
C LEU A 322 1.02 10.71 -2.67
N LEU A 323 0.24 11.79 -2.83
CA LEU A 323 -0.81 12.14 -1.88
C LEU A 323 -1.84 11.02 -1.75
N GLN A 324 -2.23 10.40 -2.88
CA GLN A 324 -3.14 9.25 -2.87
C GLN A 324 -2.52 8.04 -2.17
N VAL A 325 -1.21 7.81 -2.28
CA VAL A 325 -0.50 6.77 -1.51
C VAL A 325 -0.71 6.99 -0.01
N VAL A 326 -0.49 8.20 0.51
CA VAL A 326 -0.63 8.53 1.95
C VAL A 326 -2.08 8.37 2.40
N PHE A 327 -3.00 9.10 1.77
CA PHE A 327 -4.40 9.13 2.24
C PHE A 327 -5.12 7.79 2.05
N HIS A 328 -4.78 7.05 0.99
CA HIS A 328 -5.30 5.72 0.81
C HIS A 328 -4.74 4.74 1.85
N ALA A 329 -3.45 4.80 2.18
CA ALA A 329 -2.86 3.95 3.20
C ALA A 329 -3.57 4.17 4.55
N LEU A 330 -3.61 5.42 5.04
CA LEU A 330 -4.28 5.76 6.30
C LEU A 330 -5.76 5.35 6.32
N ALA A 331 -6.52 5.67 5.26
CA ALA A 331 -7.93 5.33 5.19
C ALA A 331 -8.18 3.81 5.16
N LYS A 332 -7.33 3.04 4.46
CA LYS A 332 -7.46 1.59 4.42
C LYS A 332 -7.11 0.93 5.74
N ASP A 333 -6.09 1.43 6.42
CA ASP A 333 -5.74 0.91 7.72
C ASP A 333 -6.90 1.13 8.70
N VAL A 334 -7.50 2.33 8.75
CA VAL A 334 -8.72 2.56 9.55
C VAL A 334 -9.83 1.60 9.18
N LEU A 335 -10.16 1.46 7.89
CA LEU A 335 -11.28 0.64 7.45
C LEU A 335 -11.09 -0.86 7.73
N PHE A 336 -9.88 -1.40 7.51
CA PHE A 336 -9.61 -2.81 7.79
C PHE A 336 -9.49 -3.10 9.29
N LEU A 337 -8.90 -2.20 10.07
CA LEU A 337 -8.84 -2.32 11.53
C LEU A 337 -10.24 -2.19 12.15
N ALA A 338 -11.06 -1.23 11.71
CA ALA A 338 -12.45 -1.09 12.15
C ALA A 338 -13.31 -2.30 11.75
N ALA A 339 -13.16 -2.80 10.51
CA ALA A 339 -13.83 -4.04 10.08
C ALA A 339 -13.40 -5.22 10.95
N GLY A 340 -12.11 -5.30 11.32
CA GLY A 340 -11.59 -6.28 12.27
C GLY A 340 -12.22 -6.16 13.64
N SER A 341 -12.29 -4.96 14.18
CA SER A 341 -12.92 -4.70 15.47
C SER A 341 -14.40 -5.12 15.49
N ILE A 342 -15.14 -4.84 14.40
CA ILE A 342 -16.54 -5.26 14.25
C ILE A 342 -16.65 -6.79 14.20
N ILE A 343 -15.79 -7.47 13.43
CA ILE A 343 -15.80 -8.93 13.34
C ILE A 343 -15.43 -9.55 14.69
N PHE A 344 -14.45 -8.99 15.39
CA PHE A 344 -13.99 -9.45 16.68
C PHE A 344 -15.06 -9.33 17.76
N ALA A 345 -15.68 -8.15 17.92
CA ALA A 345 -16.59 -7.88 19.02
C ALA A 345 -18.06 -8.28 18.73
N ALA A 346 -18.49 -8.17 17.47
CA ALA A 346 -19.90 -8.39 17.10
C ALA A 346 -20.12 -9.61 16.19
N HIS A 347 -19.06 -10.27 15.72
CA HIS A 347 -19.12 -11.42 14.80
C HIS A 347 -19.89 -11.13 13.50
N LYS A 348 -19.86 -9.87 13.01
CA LYS A 348 -20.55 -9.43 11.80
C LYS A 348 -19.56 -9.31 10.64
N THR A 349 -19.79 -10.06 9.56
CA THR A 349 -18.90 -10.11 8.39
C THR A 349 -19.52 -9.53 7.14
N TYR A 350 -20.88 -9.54 7.06
CA TYR A 350 -21.62 -9.03 5.90
C TYR A 350 -22.10 -7.60 6.14
N VAL A 351 -22.08 -6.80 5.06
CA VAL A 351 -22.53 -5.39 5.10
C VAL A 351 -23.97 -5.25 5.59
N SER A 352 -24.84 -6.19 5.24
CA SER A 352 -26.24 -6.19 5.69
C SER A 352 -26.41 -6.33 7.21
N GLN A 353 -25.41 -6.86 7.90
CA GLN A 353 -25.41 -7.08 9.34
C GLN A 353 -24.94 -5.86 10.15
N LEU A 354 -24.48 -4.79 9.47
CA LEU A 354 -23.88 -3.61 10.12
C LEU A 354 -24.93 -2.57 10.57
N THR A 355 -26.21 -2.85 10.37
CA THR A 355 -27.30 -1.98 10.83
C THR A 355 -27.23 -1.86 12.36
N GLY A 356 -27.28 -0.62 12.88
CA GLY A 356 -27.22 -0.33 14.30
C GLY A 356 -25.82 -0.36 14.94
N MET A 357 -24.77 -0.75 14.18
CA MET A 357 -23.41 -0.84 14.73
C MET A 357 -22.85 0.50 15.24
N GLY A 358 -23.32 1.64 14.71
CA GLY A 358 -22.93 2.96 15.22
C GLY A 358 -23.42 3.25 16.63
N ARG A 359 -24.46 2.52 17.13
CA ARG A 359 -24.91 2.60 18.52
C ARG A 359 -24.11 1.65 19.43
N ARG A 360 -23.70 0.49 18.90
CA ARG A 360 -22.97 -0.54 19.64
C ARG A 360 -21.46 -0.27 19.72
N MET A 361 -20.87 0.26 18.64
CA MET A 361 -19.44 0.56 18.49
C MET A 361 -19.25 1.98 17.95
N PRO A 362 -19.64 3.02 18.74
CA PRO A 362 -19.68 4.38 18.25
C PRO A 362 -18.32 4.91 17.81
N VAL A 363 -17.25 4.66 18.57
CA VAL A 363 -15.90 5.15 18.25
C VAL A 363 -15.40 4.49 16.97
N THR A 364 -15.48 3.17 16.88
CA THR A 364 -15.09 2.41 15.69
C THR A 364 -15.84 2.89 14.44
N MET A 365 -17.17 3.10 14.55
CA MET A 365 -18.00 3.52 13.41
C MET A 365 -17.79 4.98 13.00
N TRP A 366 -17.49 5.89 13.94
CA TRP A 366 -17.09 7.25 13.59
C TRP A 366 -15.76 7.30 12.83
N CYS A 367 -14.77 6.52 13.29
CA CYS A 367 -13.50 6.38 12.58
C CYS A 367 -13.70 5.76 11.19
N PHE A 368 -14.52 4.71 11.07
CA PHE A 368 -14.92 4.13 9.78
C PHE A 368 -15.55 5.19 8.87
N ALA A 369 -16.43 6.05 9.39
CA ALA A 369 -17.08 7.12 8.64
C ALA A 369 -16.05 8.14 8.13
N ILE A 370 -15.11 8.59 8.96
CA ILE A 370 -14.04 9.53 8.56
C ILE A 370 -13.20 8.94 7.43
N ALA A 371 -12.77 7.68 7.56
CA ALA A 371 -11.99 7.01 6.53
C ALA A 371 -12.78 6.81 5.23
N ALA A 372 -14.07 6.49 5.33
CA ALA A 372 -14.95 6.39 4.18
C ALA A 372 -15.10 7.74 3.45
N LEU A 373 -15.30 8.83 4.18
CA LEU A 373 -15.36 10.20 3.59
C LEU A 373 -14.05 10.54 2.89
N SER A 374 -12.90 10.17 3.48
CA SER A 374 -11.59 10.34 2.83
C SER A 374 -11.49 9.53 1.52
N LEU A 375 -11.90 8.26 1.51
CA LEU A 375 -11.87 7.45 0.28
C LEU A 375 -12.83 7.98 -0.80
N ILE A 376 -13.98 8.52 -0.43
CA ILE A 376 -14.90 9.16 -1.35
C ILE A 376 -14.25 10.43 -1.93
N GLY A 377 -13.48 11.15 -1.12
CA GLY A 377 -12.89 12.44 -1.47
C GLY A 377 -13.78 13.61 -1.06
N ILE A 378 -14.37 13.55 0.13
CA ILE A 378 -15.19 14.63 0.68
C ILE A 378 -14.34 15.47 1.65
N PRO A 379 -14.27 16.81 1.47
CA PRO A 379 -13.62 17.68 2.46
C PRO A 379 -14.29 17.54 3.85
N PRO A 380 -13.56 17.70 4.95
CA PRO A 380 -12.16 18.15 5.07
C PRO A 380 -11.13 17.01 5.04
N ALA A 381 -11.50 15.80 4.67
CA ALA A 381 -10.60 14.66 4.67
C ALA A 381 -9.57 14.71 3.51
N GLY A 382 -8.34 14.25 3.77
CA GLY A 382 -7.22 14.42 2.84
C GLY A 382 -7.38 13.76 1.48
N GLY A 383 -8.21 12.72 1.35
CA GLY A 383 -8.48 12.07 0.06
C GLY A 383 -9.06 13.00 -1.02
N PHE A 384 -9.71 14.10 -0.61
CA PHE A 384 -10.11 15.15 -1.54
C PHE A 384 -8.91 15.82 -2.19
N VAL A 385 -7.91 16.19 -1.39
CA VAL A 385 -6.68 16.85 -1.88
C VAL A 385 -5.98 16.00 -2.93
N ALA A 386 -5.79 14.71 -2.65
CA ALA A 386 -5.17 13.80 -3.60
C ALA A 386 -5.92 13.72 -4.94
N LYS A 387 -7.24 13.54 -4.89
CA LYS A 387 -8.07 13.45 -6.10
C LYS A 387 -8.10 14.75 -6.89
N TRP A 388 -8.06 15.88 -6.20
CA TRP A 388 -7.96 17.20 -6.83
C TRP A 388 -6.68 17.34 -7.65
N TYR A 389 -5.52 16.98 -7.07
CA TYR A 389 -4.25 17.01 -7.76
C TYR A 389 -4.21 16.01 -8.93
N LEU A 390 -4.73 14.79 -8.76
CA LEU A 390 -4.85 13.82 -9.84
C LEU A 390 -5.67 14.35 -11.02
N ALA A 391 -6.82 14.95 -10.74
CA ALA A 391 -7.69 15.49 -11.78
C ALA A 391 -7.04 16.65 -12.53
N ILE A 392 -6.44 17.63 -11.82
CA ILE A 392 -5.78 18.77 -12.46
C ILE A 392 -4.56 18.28 -13.25
N GLY A 393 -3.74 17.39 -12.68
CA GLY A 393 -2.56 16.86 -13.37
C GLY A 393 -2.93 16.14 -14.67
N ALA A 394 -4.01 15.36 -14.66
CA ALA A 394 -4.50 14.70 -15.88
C ALA A 394 -5.07 15.69 -16.91
N LEU A 395 -5.76 16.76 -16.47
CA LEU A 395 -6.29 17.76 -17.39
C LEU A 395 -5.20 18.63 -18.05
N GLN A 396 -4.04 18.79 -17.40
CA GLN A 396 -2.91 19.54 -17.96
C GLN A 396 -2.28 18.84 -19.18
N SER A 397 -2.39 17.53 -19.32
CA SER A 397 -1.83 16.79 -20.45
C SER A 397 -2.59 17.05 -21.76
N GLY A 398 -3.89 17.39 -21.69
CA GLY A 398 -4.75 17.63 -22.84
C GLY A 398 -5.14 16.38 -23.64
N SER A 399 -4.77 15.18 -23.19
CA SER A 399 -5.08 13.92 -23.89
C SER A 399 -6.51 13.48 -23.62
N VAL A 400 -7.18 12.93 -24.65
CA VAL A 400 -8.54 12.38 -24.55
C VAL A 400 -8.63 11.23 -23.55
N LEU A 401 -7.59 10.38 -23.48
CA LEU A 401 -7.55 9.25 -22.55
C LEU A 401 -7.49 9.71 -21.09
N GLU A 402 -6.71 10.75 -20.80
CA GLU A 402 -6.58 11.30 -19.45
C GLU A 402 -7.85 12.06 -19.03
N LEU A 403 -8.50 12.77 -19.97
CA LEU A 403 -9.83 13.32 -19.72
C LEU A 403 -10.86 12.23 -19.40
N ALA A 404 -10.89 11.15 -20.18
CA ALA A 404 -11.74 9.98 -19.90
C ALA A 404 -11.40 9.37 -18.52
N GLY A 405 -10.12 9.33 -18.17
CA GLY A 405 -9.64 8.90 -16.86
C GLY A 405 -10.20 9.76 -15.71
N VAL A 406 -10.22 11.07 -15.85
CA VAL A 406 -10.84 11.99 -14.87
C VAL A 406 -12.34 11.71 -14.71
N ILE A 407 -13.06 11.49 -15.80
CA ILE A 407 -14.48 11.11 -15.76
C ILE A 407 -14.68 9.81 -14.99
N VAL A 408 -13.86 8.77 -15.31
CA VAL A 408 -13.91 7.48 -14.61
C VAL A 408 -13.55 7.63 -13.13
N LEU A 409 -12.61 8.51 -12.78
CA LEU A 409 -12.23 8.83 -11.41
C LEU A 409 -13.40 9.43 -10.62
N MET A 410 -14.18 10.34 -11.24
CA MET A 410 -15.40 10.91 -10.65
C MET A 410 -16.50 9.85 -10.49
N VAL A 411 -16.73 9.02 -11.51
CA VAL A 411 -17.70 7.90 -11.43
C VAL A 411 -17.31 6.93 -10.32
N SER A 412 -16.02 6.59 -10.20
CA SER A 412 -15.51 5.72 -9.16
C SER A 412 -15.66 6.33 -7.76
N ALA A 413 -15.47 7.64 -7.60
CA ALA A 413 -15.73 8.33 -6.35
C ALA A 413 -17.22 8.29 -5.96
N LEU A 414 -18.12 8.47 -6.93
CA LEU A 414 -19.56 8.32 -6.72
C LEU A 414 -19.95 6.89 -6.35
N LEU A 415 -19.40 5.89 -7.03
CA LEU A 415 -19.58 4.48 -6.66
C LEU A 415 -19.07 4.21 -5.24
N THR A 416 -17.94 4.82 -4.85
CA THR A 416 -17.39 4.71 -3.49
C THR A 416 -18.37 5.25 -2.46
N ALA A 417 -19.01 6.37 -2.74
CA ALA A 417 -20.08 6.89 -1.90
C ALA A 417 -21.27 5.90 -1.81
N PHE A 418 -21.70 5.32 -2.93
CA PHE A 418 -22.83 4.39 -2.96
C PHE A 418 -22.58 3.09 -2.19
N TYR A 419 -21.33 2.62 -2.06
CA TYR A 419 -21.08 1.41 -1.31
C TYR A 419 -20.60 1.63 0.14
N LEU A 420 -20.14 2.84 0.53
CA LEU A 420 -19.72 3.13 1.91
C LEU A 420 -20.76 3.93 2.71
N LEU A 421 -21.39 4.95 2.13
CA LEU A 421 -22.37 5.77 2.87
C LEU A 421 -23.57 4.98 3.39
N PRO A 422 -24.15 3.98 2.67
CA PRO A 422 -25.21 3.18 3.23
C PRO A 422 -24.82 2.37 4.48
N ILE A 423 -23.53 1.98 4.61
CA ILE A 423 -23.02 1.31 5.81
C ILE A 423 -23.08 2.27 7.00
N ILE A 424 -22.61 3.50 6.79
CA ILE A 424 -22.60 4.56 7.81
C ILE A 424 -24.03 4.94 8.21
N ALA A 425 -24.86 5.21 7.21
CA ALA A 425 -26.25 5.64 7.43
C ALA A 425 -27.04 4.59 8.22
N LYS A 426 -27.02 3.31 7.79
CA LYS A 426 -27.69 2.24 8.50
C LYS A 426 -27.04 1.91 9.85
N GLY A 427 -25.74 2.11 9.97
CA GLY A 427 -25.03 1.93 11.25
C GLY A 427 -25.52 2.90 12.32
N PHE A 428 -25.63 4.20 12.01
CA PHE A 428 -26.06 5.23 12.96
C PHE A 428 -27.58 5.41 13.02
N PHE A 429 -28.29 5.19 11.93
CA PHE A 429 -29.74 5.40 11.78
C PHE A 429 -30.46 4.10 11.39
N PRO A 430 -30.53 3.09 12.29
CA PRO A 430 -31.09 1.78 11.97
C PRO A 430 -32.63 1.75 11.81
N GLY A 431 -33.32 2.84 12.10
CA GLY A 431 -34.79 2.91 12.16
C GLY A 431 -35.33 2.90 13.58
N LYS A 432 -36.64 3.23 13.71
CA LYS A 432 -37.29 3.32 15.04
C LYS A 432 -37.53 1.97 15.70
N ASP A 433 -37.78 0.94 14.90
CA ASP A 433 -38.13 -0.40 15.35
C ASP A 433 -36.90 -1.31 15.57
N TYR A 434 -35.69 -0.75 15.41
CA TYR A 434 -34.46 -1.52 15.62
C TYR A 434 -34.23 -1.75 17.11
N PRO A 435 -34.08 -3.02 17.56
CA PRO A 435 -33.91 -3.33 18.99
C PRO A 435 -32.66 -2.68 19.55
N ALA A 436 -32.73 -2.21 20.79
CA ALA A 436 -31.56 -1.73 21.51
C ALA A 436 -30.67 -2.94 21.84
N GLU A 437 -29.50 -2.98 21.22
CA GLU A 437 -28.46 -3.97 21.52
C GLU A 437 -27.41 -3.34 22.46
N GLU A 438 -26.78 -4.16 23.30
CA GLU A 438 -25.75 -3.68 24.24
C GLU A 438 -24.50 -3.16 23.49
N PRO A 439 -23.84 -2.11 24.03
CA PRO A 439 -22.56 -1.65 23.51
C PRO A 439 -21.50 -2.77 23.55
N CYS A 440 -20.71 -2.86 22.50
CA CYS A 440 -19.65 -3.88 22.39
C CYS A 440 -18.35 -3.31 21.80
N GLU A 441 -17.97 -2.08 22.21
CA GLU A 441 -16.73 -1.45 21.73
C GLU A 441 -15.50 -2.28 22.15
N VAL A 442 -14.46 -2.24 21.31
CA VAL A 442 -13.23 -2.98 21.58
C VAL A 442 -12.32 -2.27 22.57
N GLU A 443 -11.31 -2.98 23.08
CA GLU A 443 -10.33 -2.44 24.01
C GLU A 443 -9.60 -1.20 23.45
N THR A 444 -9.18 -0.31 24.33
CA THR A 444 -8.44 0.94 24.00
C THR A 444 -7.22 0.68 23.10
N LYS A 445 -6.50 -0.44 23.31
CA LYS A 445 -5.33 -0.80 22.47
C LYS A 445 -5.68 -0.95 20.99
N MET A 446 -6.88 -1.44 20.69
CA MET A 446 -7.37 -1.58 19.32
C MET A 446 -7.92 -0.26 18.77
N LEU A 447 -8.47 0.60 19.63
CA LEU A 447 -9.03 1.89 19.23
C LEU A 447 -7.98 2.96 18.92
N VAL A 448 -6.89 3.02 19.71
CA VAL A 448 -5.86 4.06 19.55
C VAL A 448 -5.34 4.19 18.11
N PRO A 449 -4.94 3.13 17.41
CA PRO A 449 -4.49 3.23 16.02
C PRO A 449 -5.58 3.76 15.08
N VAL A 450 -6.80 3.29 15.26
CA VAL A 450 -7.94 3.67 14.41
C VAL A 450 -8.27 5.15 14.58
N ILE A 451 -8.27 5.65 15.83
CA ILE A 451 -8.46 7.07 16.15
C ILE A 451 -7.30 7.91 15.60
N ALA A 452 -6.05 7.47 15.83
CA ALA A 452 -4.87 8.21 15.38
C ALA A 452 -4.84 8.40 13.87
N PHE A 453 -5.07 7.34 13.09
CA PHE A 453 -5.13 7.44 11.64
C PHE A 453 -6.32 8.28 11.16
N SER A 454 -7.48 8.19 11.82
CA SER A 454 -8.63 9.03 11.51
C SER A 454 -8.36 10.51 11.77
N ALA A 455 -7.68 10.83 12.87
CA ALA A 455 -7.23 12.18 13.16
C ALA A 455 -6.22 12.69 12.11
N MET A 456 -5.25 11.86 11.71
CA MET A 456 -4.30 12.21 10.64
C MET A 456 -5.00 12.48 9.30
N LEU A 457 -6.03 11.72 8.93
CA LEU A 457 -6.80 11.94 7.71
C LEU A 457 -7.46 13.33 7.67
N ILE A 458 -7.95 13.81 8.81
CA ILE A 458 -8.56 15.13 8.93
C ILE A 458 -7.49 16.23 9.02
N LEU A 459 -6.50 16.07 9.89
CA LEU A 459 -5.45 17.07 10.10
C LEU A 459 -4.65 17.34 8.82
N LEU A 460 -4.21 16.30 8.13
CA LEU A 460 -3.50 16.42 6.85
C LEU A 460 -4.43 16.88 5.71
N GLY A 461 -5.73 16.67 5.82
CA GLY A 461 -6.71 17.20 4.87
C GLY A 461 -6.95 18.71 5.03
N ILE A 462 -6.96 19.20 6.27
CA ILE A 462 -7.14 20.63 6.58
C ILE A 462 -5.84 21.41 6.36
N ALA A 463 -4.71 20.83 6.76
CA ALA A 463 -3.39 21.49 6.71
C ALA A 463 -2.37 20.65 5.89
N PRO A 464 -2.57 20.48 4.59
CA PRO A 464 -1.70 19.63 3.75
C PRO A 464 -0.36 20.29 3.39
N GLY A 465 -0.13 21.58 3.75
CA GLY A 465 0.95 22.42 3.23
C GLY A 465 2.34 21.79 3.35
N GLY A 466 2.73 21.29 4.52
CA GLY A 466 4.04 20.65 4.72
C GLY A 466 4.23 19.36 3.90
N LEU A 467 3.19 18.53 3.82
CA LEU A 467 3.20 17.30 3.02
C LEU A 467 3.23 17.64 1.52
N ASN A 468 2.40 18.60 1.09
CA ASN A 468 2.33 19.01 -0.30
C ASN A 468 3.65 19.62 -0.78
N SER A 469 4.30 20.49 0.01
CA SER A 469 5.57 21.09 -0.39
C SER A 469 6.67 20.06 -0.55
N PHE A 470 6.75 19.06 0.35
CA PHE A 470 7.71 17.95 0.23
C PHE A 470 7.43 17.11 -1.04
N ILE A 471 6.17 16.72 -1.26
CA ILE A 471 5.79 15.90 -2.40
C ILE A 471 5.98 16.67 -3.73
N SER A 472 5.66 17.98 -3.78
CA SER A 472 5.88 18.79 -4.98
C SER A 472 7.37 18.96 -5.30
N ALA A 473 8.22 19.12 -4.29
CA ALA A 473 9.67 19.16 -4.50
C ALA A 473 10.19 17.80 -5.04
N LEU A 474 9.67 16.67 -4.53
CA LEU A 474 10.01 15.35 -5.04
C LEU A 474 9.51 15.16 -6.48
N ALA A 475 8.29 15.61 -6.81
CA ALA A 475 7.76 15.55 -8.18
C ALA A 475 8.63 16.34 -9.16
N GLY A 476 9.00 17.58 -8.82
CA GLY A 476 9.87 18.41 -9.67
C GLY A 476 11.28 17.88 -9.84
N SER A 477 11.77 17.00 -8.96
CA SER A 477 13.09 16.37 -9.10
C SER A 477 13.08 15.15 -10.03
N LEU A 478 11.92 14.62 -10.40
CA LEU A 478 11.77 13.39 -11.19
C LEU A 478 11.08 13.61 -12.54
N MET A 479 10.43 14.77 -12.74
CA MET A 479 9.76 15.21 -13.97
C MET A 479 10.59 16.21 -14.74
#